data_8469a0dc02a3dab489bf20d428849fb8
#
_entry.id   8469a0dc02a3dab489bf20d428849fb8
#
_cell.length_a   1.000
_cell.length_b   1.000
_cell.length_c   1.000
_cell.angle_alpha   90.00
_cell.angle_beta   90.00
_cell.angle_gamma   90.00
#
_symmetry.space_group_name_H-M   'P 1'
#
loop_
_entity.id
_entity.type
_entity.pdbx_description
1 polymer ?
#
loop_
_entity_poly.entity_id
_entity_poly.type
_entity_poly.pdbx_seq_one_letter_code
_entity_poly.pdbx_strand_id
1 'polypeptide(L)'
;MYKNEKDNTMEITLPLVNKNEDNVVFPLVINVLTKFWGEITPDEEISQRTTLYPNHKGTIFIEGLEIIEKKFNLLSKVYRGSLDDLKKRLSQGIPLIVILPGINETIQFATIVTGYDPEEKRLITYVPEPDSFGAIPEERFLSEWAQEDFLTLMIYPEDAKDILKNGSFMFDKTNRISLEAERLKIQGKAKDALELLTKTLASNEEEKDNPQLLLMIAGILNEQDDEKCVELYEKIIELNPKFYLAHRGLGNYYLKKKNYSKSKHYYLNAIDISPSRYGPIYKNLGIAYLNLGNDASAKESFKEYLQRVPNASDGKNILKFINS
;
A
#
# COMPACT_ATOMS: atom_id res chain seq x y z
N MET A 1 15.73 15.01 -18.91
CA MET A 1 15.54 15.80 -17.68
C MET A 1 15.38 17.27 -18.09
N TYR A 2 14.17 17.78 -18.07
CA TYR A 2 13.93 19.21 -18.33
C TYR A 2 13.99 19.93 -16.98
N LYS A 3 15.01 20.75 -16.77
CA LYS A 3 15.00 21.78 -15.75
C LYS A 3 14.31 23.00 -16.38
N ASN A 4 13.14 23.32 -15.92
CA ASN A 4 12.52 24.58 -16.30
C ASN A 4 13.28 25.69 -15.57
N GLU A 5 14.12 26.43 -16.27
CA GLU A 5 15.03 27.43 -15.66
C GLU A 5 14.30 28.58 -14.95
N LYS A 6 12.96 28.67 -15.10
CA LYS A 6 12.15 29.72 -14.44
C LYS A 6 11.58 29.33 -13.08
N ASP A 7 11.37 28.03 -12.78
CA ASP A 7 10.56 27.66 -11.61
C ASP A 7 11.26 26.69 -10.65
N ASN A 8 12.55 26.37 -10.81
CA ASN A 8 13.29 25.35 -10.01
C ASN A 8 12.58 23.97 -9.90
N THR A 9 11.51 23.76 -10.64
CA THR A 9 10.75 22.50 -10.65
C THR A 9 11.59 21.41 -11.28
N MET A 10 11.69 20.28 -10.59
CA MET A 10 12.34 19.08 -11.10
C MET A 10 11.28 18.08 -11.54
N GLU A 11 11.29 17.72 -12.81
CA GLU A 11 10.34 16.77 -13.36
C GLU A 11 10.99 15.79 -14.33
N ILE A 12 10.64 14.51 -14.21
CA ILE A 12 11.01 13.42 -15.12
C ILE A 12 9.83 13.16 -16.03
N THR A 13 10.04 13.30 -17.34
CA THR A 13 9.01 12.97 -18.32
C THR A 13 8.91 11.46 -18.50
N LEU A 14 7.75 10.90 -18.27
CA LEU A 14 7.43 9.49 -18.47
C LEU A 14 6.67 9.26 -19.77
N PRO A 15 6.78 8.07 -20.37
CA PRO A 15 5.96 7.68 -21.52
C PRO A 15 4.48 7.69 -21.15
N LEU A 16 3.64 8.22 -22.03
CA LEU A 16 2.20 8.12 -21.88
C LEU A 16 1.73 6.70 -22.21
N VAL A 17 0.90 6.16 -21.37
CA VAL A 17 0.25 4.85 -21.55
C VAL A 17 -1.24 5.05 -21.42
N ASN A 18 -1.99 4.57 -22.40
CA ASN A 18 -3.45 4.62 -22.36
C ASN A 18 -3.97 3.77 -21.19
N LYS A 19 -4.89 4.32 -20.44
CA LYS A 19 -5.62 3.59 -19.42
C LYS A 19 -6.68 2.71 -20.12
N ASN A 20 -6.47 1.40 -20.14
CA ASN A 20 -7.51 0.45 -20.49
C ASN A 20 -8.43 0.24 -19.29
N GLU A 21 -9.71 -0.06 -19.50
CA GLU A 21 -10.72 -0.22 -18.45
C GLU A 21 -10.35 -1.29 -17.40
N ASP A 22 -9.51 -2.28 -17.77
CA ASP A 22 -9.03 -3.37 -16.92
C ASP A 22 -7.69 -3.08 -16.21
N ASN A 23 -7.14 -1.87 -16.31
CA ASN A 23 -5.84 -1.54 -15.73
C ASN A 23 -5.89 -1.50 -14.21
N VAL A 24 -5.46 -2.56 -13.60
CA VAL A 24 -5.03 -2.56 -12.20
C VAL A 24 -3.81 -1.64 -12.09
N VAL A 25 -3.83 -0.74 -11.13
CA VAL A 25 -2.86 0.37 -11.03
C VAL A 25 -1.39 -0.07 -11.06
N PHE A 26 -1.03 -1.18 -10.41
CA PHE A 26 0.36 -1.61 -10.33
C PHE A 26 0.92 -2.16 -11.66
N PRO A 27 0.21 -2.98 -12.44
CA PRO A 27 0.65 -3.36 -13.79
C PRO A 27 0.90 -2.16 -14.70
N LEU A 28 0.03 -1.14 -14.63
CA LEU A 28 0.21 0.10 -15.39
C LEU A 28 1.53 0.79 -15.01
N VAL A 29 1.80 0.92 -13.72
CA VAL A 29 3.03 1.55 -13.19
C VAL A 29 4.29 0.80 -13.65
N ILE A 30 4.26 -0.54 -13.61
CA ILE A 30 5.37 -1.38 -14.12
C ILE A 30 5.58 -1.16 -15.62
N ASN A 31 4.52 -1.13 -16.41
CA ASN A 31 4.58 -0.90 -17.85
C ASN A 31 5.18 0.48 -18.19
N VAL A 32 4.73 1.53 -17.50
CA VAL A 32 5.27 2.88 -17.68
C VAL A 32 6.78 2.91 -17.42
N LEU A 33 7.24 2.29 -16.32
CA LEU A 33 8.66 2.30 -15.97
C LEU A 33 9.53 1.41 -16.86
N THR A 34 9.02 0.28 -17.33
CA THR A 34 9.76 -0.53 -18.31
C THR A 34 9.93 0.24 -19.62
N LYS A 35 8.90 0.90 -20.11
CA LYS A 35 9.00 1.78 -21.30
C LYS A 35 9.93 2.99 -21.07
N PHE A 36 9.92 3.56 -19.88
CA PHE A 36 10.84 4.66 -19.52
C PHE A 36 12.31 4.23 -19.62
N TRP A 37 12.62 3.02 -19.21
CA TRP A 37 13.97 2.46 -19.32
C TRP A 37 14.29 1.86 -20.70
N GLY A 38 13.44 2.06 -21.69
CA GLY A 38 13.69 1.66 -23.09
C GLY A 38 13.23 0.24 -23.44
N GLU A 39 12.52 -0.43 -22.55
CA GLU A 39 12.03 -1.78 -22.76
C GLU A 39 10.58 -1.74 -23.31
N ILE A 40 10.31 -2.59 -24.32
CA ILE A 40 8.98 -2.70 -24.91
C ILE A 40 8.28 -3.93 -24.33
N THR A 41 7.26 -3.71 -23.51
CA THR A 41 6.47 -4.78 -22.91
C THR A 41 5.08 -4.82 -23.56
N PRO A 42 4.55 -5.98 -23.94
CA PRO A 42 3.14 -6.13 -24.20
C PRO A 42 2.35 -5.94 -22.90
N ASP A 43 1.42 -4.99 -22.87
CA ASP A 43 0.60 -4.66 -21.69
C ASP A 43 -0.12 -5.90 -21.11
N GLU A 44 -0.52 -6.81 -22.00
CA GLU A 44 -1.21 -8.07 -21.65
C GLU A 44 -0.37 -9.01 -20.76
N GLU A 45 0.95 -9.06 -20.95
CA GLU A 45 1.77 -10.02 -20.23
C GLU A 45 1.92 -9.71 -18.74
N ILE A 46 2.04 -8.43 -18.40
CA ILE A 46 2.10 -7.97 -17.00
C ILE A 46 0.75 -8.16 -16.34
N SER A 47 -0.34 -7.80 -17.03
CA SER A 47 -1.70 -7.95 -16.53
C SER A 47 -2.07 -9.42 -16.31
N GLN A 48 -1.75 -10.31 -17.25
CA GLN A 48 -2.09 -11.73 -17.14
C GLN A 48 -1.41 -12.40 -15.96
N ARG A 49 -0.15 -12.11 -15.66
CA ARG A 49 0.57 -12.73 -14.54
C ARG A 49 0.10 -12.22 -13.18
N THR A 50 -0.30 -10.97 -13.09
CA THR A 50 -0.77 -10.36 -11.84
C THR A 50 -2.21 -10.75 -11.50
N THR A 51 -2.96 -11.32 -12.45
CA THR A 51 -4.35 -11.78 -12.28
C THR A 51 -4.48 -13.30 -12.10
N LEU A 52 -3.38 -14.05 -11.95
CA LEU A 52 -3.37 -15.51 -11.84
C LEU A 52 -4.06 -16.09 -10.58
N TYR A 53 -4.54 -15.25 -9.70
CA TYR A 53 -5.13 -15.66 -8.43
C TYR A 53 -6.62 -15.29 -8.40
N PRO A 54 -7.54 -16.16 -8.83
CA PRO A 54 -8.96 -15.84 -9.04
C PRO A 54 -9.71 -15.40 -7.78
N ASN A 55 -9.18 -15.69 -6.60
CA ASN A 55 -9.78 -15.31 -5.31
C ASN A 55 -9.13 -14.06 -4.69
N HIS A 56 -8.14 -13.47 -5.34
CA HIS A 56 -7.44 -12.29 -4.87
C HIS A 56 -7.86 -11.07 -5.71
N LYS A 57 -8.42 -10.07 -5.05
CA LYS A 57 -8.71 -8.78 -5.69
C LYS A 57 -7.51 -7.86 -5.49
N GLY A 58 -6.76 -7.64 -6.52
CA GLY A 58 -5.58 -6.76 -6.50
C GLY A 58 -4.37 -7.40 -7.16
N THR A 59 -3.27 -6.67 -7.15
CA THR A 59 -2.00 -7.07 -7.75
C THR A 59 -1.04 -7.54 -6.68
N ILE A 60 -0.28 -8.58 -6.97
CA ILE A 60 0.80 -9.05 -6.11
C ILE A 60 2.09 -8.37 -6.58
N PHE A 61 2.64 -7.47 -5.77
CA PHE A 61 3.79 -6.65 -6.15
C PHE A 61 5.02 -7.49 -6.55
N ILE A 62 5.28 -8.59 -5.85
CA ILE A 62 6.45 -9.44 -6.15
C ILE A 62 6.37 -10.04 -7.56
N GLU A 63 5.20 -10.36 -8.08
CA GLU A 63 5.05 -10.90 -9.44
C GLU A 63 5.50 -9.88 -10.50
N GLY A 64 5.11 -8.60 -10.33
CA GLY A 64 5.56 -7.52 -11.22
C GLY A 64 7.06 -7.29 -11.14
N LEU A 65 7.64 -7.29 -9.94
CA LEU A 65 9.08 -7.12 -9.75
C LEU A 65 9.89 -8.28 -10.37
N GLU A 66 9.44 -9.52 -10.21
CA GLU A 66 10.10 -10.68 -10.82
C GLU A 66 10.06 -10.65 -12.35
N ILE A 67 8.97 -10.15 -12.94
CA ILE A 67 8.86 -10.01 -14.40
C ILE A 67 9.94 -9.05 -14.91
N ILE A 68 10.06 -7.88 -14.32
CA ILE A 68 11.02 -6.87 -14.77
C ILE A 68 12.48 -7.35 -14.62
N GLU A 69 12.78 -8.06 -13.54
CA GLU A 69 14.13 -8.60 -13.29
C GLU A 69 14.50 -9.75 -14.23
N LYS A 70 13.57 -10.67 -14.47
CA LYS A 70 13.82 -11.88 -15.29
C LYS A 70 13.79 -11.62 -16.80
N LYS A 71 12.94 -10.67 -17.25
CA LYS A 71 12.71 -10.44 -18.69
C LYS A 71 13.41 -9.21 -19.24
N PHE A 72 13.51 -8.15 -18.43
CA PHE A 72 13.99 -6.86 -18.90
C PHE A 72 15.36 -6.47 -18.33
N ASN A 73 15.99 -7.36 -17.57
CA ASN A 73 17.28 -7.11 -16.95
C ASN A 73 17.32 -5.79 -16.15
N LEU A 74 16.16 -5.40 -15.62
CA LEU A 74 16.03 -4.29 -14.68
C LEU A 74 16.17 -4.79 -13.26
N LEU A 75 16.64 -3.94 -12.38
CA LEU A 75 16.80 -4.23 -10.95
C LEU A 75 15.71 -3.54 -10.16
N SER A 76 15.41 -4.06 -8.99
CA SER A 76 14.44 -3.43 -8.09
C SER A 76 14.93 -3.33 -6.66
N LYS A 77 14.39 -2.33 -5.93
CA LYS A 77 14.50 -2.14 -4.50
C LYS A 77 13.12 -1.91 -3.90
N VAL A 78 12.87 -2.50 -2.73
CA VAL A 78 11.63 -2.31 -1.98
C VAL A 78 12.00 -1.87 -0.57
N TYR A 79 11.89 -0.58 -0.29
CA TYR A 79 12.48 -0.02 0.92
C TYR A 79 11.58 1.05 1.57
N ARG A 80 11.90 1.41 2.79
CA ARG A 80 11.30 2.54 3.46
C ARG A 80 11.96 3.82 2.96
N GLY A 81 11.23 4.63 2.21
CA GLY A 81 11.72 5.89 1.65
C GLY A 81 11.67 7.04 2.65
N SER A 82 12.15 8.18 2.19
CA SER A 82 12.03 9.48 2.84
C SER A 82 11.89 10.57 1.79
N LEU A 83 11.40 11.74 2.19
CA LEU A 83 11.28 12.87 1.27
C LEU A 83 12.64 13.28 0.67
N ASP A 84 13.70 13.26 1.48
CA ASP A 84 15.05 13.60 1.01
C ASP A 84 15.59 12.57 0.04
N ASP A 85 15.37 11.26 0.31
CA ASP A 85 15.74 10.21 -0.63
C ASP A 85 14.95 10.35 -1.93
N LEU A 86 13.64 10.59 -1.85
CA LEU A 86 12.80 10.80 -3.01
C LEU A 86 13.32 11.96 -3.88
N LYS A 87 13.57 13.13 -3.30
CA LYS A 87 14.14 14.30 -4.00
C LYS A 87 15.52 13.96 -4.60
N LYS A 88 16.35 13.23 -3.88
CA LYS A 88 17.66 12.79 -4.35
C LYS A 88 17.53 11.87 -5.59
N ARG A 89 16.62 10.87 -5.55
CA ARG A 89 16.43 9.96 -6.70
C ARG A 89 15.89 10.70 -7.91
N LEU A 90 14.91 11.57 -7.71
CA LEU A 90 14.40 12.42 -8.80
C LEU A 90 15.52 13.26 -9.43
N SER A 91 16.43 13.85 -8.62
CA SER A 91 17.58 14.61 -9.15
C SER A 91 18.57 13.75 -9.94
N GLN A 92 18.58 12.44 -9.70
CA GLN A 92 19.39 11.46 -10.43
C GLN A 92 18.67 10.93 -11.70
N GLY A 93 17.45 11.41 -12.00
CA GLY A 93 16.64 10.93 -13.12
C GLY A 93 15.95 9.60 -12.87
N ILE A 94 15.79 9.19 -11.62
CA ILE A 94 15.18 7.91 -11.23
C ILE A 94 13.78 8.18 -10.64
N PRO A 95 12.69 7.86 -11.37
CA PRO A 95 11.34 7.95 -10.85
C PRO A 95 11.09 6.83 -9.82
N LEU A 96 10.28 7.13 -8.79
CA LEU A 96 9.98 6.20 -7.71
C LEU A 96 8.51 5.83 -7.69
N ILE A 97 8.24 4.55 -7.47
CA ILE A 97 6.90 4.09 -7.13
C ILE A 97 6.72 4.27 -5.62
N VAL A 98 5.64 4.89 -5.22
CA VAL A 98 5.23 4.98 -3.82
C VAL A 98 3.87 4.32 -3.62
N ILE A 99 3.69 3.70 -2.47
CA ILE A 99 2.42 3.09 -2.09
C ILE A 99 1.68 4.09 -1.20
N LEU A 100 0.47 4.41 -1.60
CA LEU A 100 -0.43 5.33 -0.91
C LEU A 100 -1.72 4.62 -0.47
N PRO A 101 -2.47 5.18 0.49
CA PRO A 101 -3.74 4.61 0.90
C PRO A 101 -4.76 4.62 -0.25
N GLY A 102 -5.48 3.53 -0.41
CA GLY A 102 -6.57 3.44 -1.36
C GLY A 102 -7.82 4.21 -0.91
N ILE A 103 -8.82 4.23 -1.75
CA ILE A 103 -10.09 4.91 -1.52
C ILE A 103 -11.24 3.87 -1.61
N ASN A 104 -12.23 3.96 -0.73
CA ASN A 104 -13.43 3.13 -0.70
C ASN A 104 -13.15 1.61 -0.60
N GLU A 105 -13.13 0.89 -1.71
CA GLU A 105 -12.94 -0.57 -1.75
C GLU A 105 -11.47 -0.96 -1.93
N THR A 106 -10.63 -0.02 -2.33
CA THR A 106 -9.19 -0.23 -2.54
C THR A 106 -8.44 -0.02 -1.23
N ILE A 107 -7.58 -0.96 -0.87
CA ILE A 107 -6.79 -0.86 0.37
C ILE A 107 -5.57 0.03 0.18
N GLN A 108 -4.87 -0.14 -0.94
CA GLN A 108 -3.64 0.56 -1.32
C GLN A 108 -3.65 0.85 -2.81
N PHE A 109 -2.92 1.86 -3.25
CA PHE A 109 -2.61 2.05 -4.65
C PHE A 109 -1.15 2.48 -4.85
N ALA A 110 -0.59 2.12 -6.00
CA ALA A 110 0.74 2.51 -6.41
C ALA A 110 0.67 3.72 -7.36
N THR A 111 1.54 4.71 -7.15
CA THR A 111 1.74 5.80 -8.10
C THR A 111 3.22 6.05 -8.32
N ILE A 112 3.57 6.66 -9.45
CA ILE A 112 4.95 7.07 -9.73
C ILE A 112 5.11 8.53 -9.37
N VAL A 113 6.08 8.84 -8.52
CA VAL A 113 6.52 10.23 -8.30
C VAL A 113 7.56 10.57 -9.35
N THR A 114 7.27 11.60 -10.12
CA THR A 114 8.08 12.05 -11.26
C THR A 114 8.79 13.36 -10.99
N GLY A 115 8.34 14.12 -9.98
CA GLY A 115 8.92 15.44 -9.76
C GLY A 115 8.59 16.04 -8.42
N TYR A 116 9.20 17.19 -8.19
CA TYR A 116 9.00 18.04 -7.02
C TYR A 116 9.07 19.50 -7.41
N ASP A 117 8.07 20.25 -6.99
CA ASP A 117 7.99 21.69 -7.11
C ASP A 117 8.30 22.33 -5.75
N PRO A 118 9.48 22.93 -5.57
CA PRO A 118 9.89 23.50 -4.28
C PRO A 118 9.16 24.81 -3.93
N GLU A 119 8.66 25.55 -4.91
CA GLU A 119 7.96 26.81 -4.71
C GLU A 119 6.56 26.58 -4.15
N GLU A 120 5.81 25.69 -4.80
CA GLU A 120 4.46 25.30 -4.39
C GLU A 120 4.45 24.17 -3.35
N LYS A 121 5.62 23.64 -2.98
CA LYS A 121 5.77 22.50 -2.05
C LYS A 121 4.83 21.36 -2.37
N ARG A 122 4.96 20.79 -3.56
CA ARG A 122 4.13 19.68 -4.03
C ARG A 122 4.94 18.62 -4.77
N LEU A 123 4.50 17.38 -4.64
CA LEU A 123 5.01 16.24 -5.38
C LEU A 123 4.23 16.13 -6.70
N ILE A 124 4.95 15.88 -7.78
CA ILE A 124 4.36 15.62 -9.10
C ILE A 124 4.29 14.11 -9.28
N THR A 125 3.12 13.63 -9.64
CA THR A 125 2.83 12.19 -9.80
C THR A 125 2.34 11.91 -11.21
N TYR A 126 2.68 10.74 -11.73
CA TYR A 126 2.18 10.26 -13.01
C TYR A 126 0.67 10.00 -12.93
N VAL A 127 -0.04 10.47 -13.93
CA VAL A 127 -1.46 10.15 -14.16
C VAL A 127 -1.58 9.67 -15.60
N PRO A 128 -2.29 8.53 -15.87
CA PRO A 128 -2.48 8.05 -17.24
C PRO A 128 -3.38 8.98 -18.06
N GLU A 129 -3.30 8.89 -19.38
CA GLU A 129 -4.17 9.66 -20.28
C GLU A 129 -5.67 9.59 -19.87
N PRO A 130 -6.45 10.68 -20.04
CA PRO A 130 -6.09 11.91 -20.77
C PRO A 130 -5.24 12.92 -19.98
N ASP A 131 -5.07 12.73 -18.67
CA ASP A 131 -4.23 13.59 -17.86
C ASP A 131 -2.78 13.12 -17.96
N SER A 132 -1.81 14.02 -17.81
CA SER A 132 -0.39 13.68 -17.90
C SER A 132 0.34 13.69 -16.57
N PHE A 133 -0.15 14.45 -15.60
CA PHE A 133 0.41 14.53 -14.26
C PHE A 133 -0.63 14.94 -13.22
N GLY A 134 -0.38 14.54 -11.96
CA GLY A 134 -1.07 15.03 -10.79
C GLY A 134 -0.12 15.79 -9.87
N ALA A 135 -0.64 16.66 -9.05
CA ALA A 135 0.13 17.40 -8.05
C ALA A 135 -0.49 17.22 -6.68
N ILE A 136 0.31 16.76 -5.71
CA ILE A 136 -0.12 16.52 -4.34
C ILE A 136 0.69 17.43 -3.41
N PRO A 137 0.06 18.28 -2.57
CA PRO A 137 0.76 19.06 -1.57
C PRO A 137 1.64 18.18 -0.69
N GLU A 138 2.88 18.63 -0.40
CA GLU A 138 3.90 17.84 0.31
C GLU A 138 3.38 17.33 1.67
N GLU A 139 2.71 18.16 2.45
CA GLU A 139 2.17 17.80 3.75
C GLU A 139 1.14 16.65 3.64
N ARG A 140 0.22 16.76 2.67
CA ARG A 140 -0.78 15.72 2.41
C ARG A 140 -0.11 14.43 1.94
N PHE A 141 0.82 14.53 0.99
CA PHE A 141 1.56 13.39 0.48
C PHE A 141 2.30 12.64 1.60
N LEU A 142 3.04 13.36 2.45
CA LEU A 142 3.75 12.76 3.58
C LEU A 142 2.80 12.11 4.59
N SER A 143 1.66 12.74 4.86
CA SER A 143 0.64 12.18 5.76
C SER A 143 0.01 10.91 5.21
N GLU A 144 -0.27 10.85 3.92
CA GLU A 144 -0.81 9.67 3.24
C GLU A 144 0.26 8.56 3.13
N TRP A 145 1.47 8.91 2.71
CA TRP A 145 2.57 7.95 2.56
C TRP A 145 3.01 7.32 3.89
N ALA A 146 2.95 8.07 4.99
CA ALA A 146 3.21 7.53 6.32
C ALA A 146 2.24 6.42 6.74
N GLN A 147 1.01 6.38 6.21
CA GLN A 147 0.03 5.32 6.48
C GLN A 147 0.45 3.97 5.92
N GLU A 148 1.39 3.97 4.97
CA GLU A 148 2.01 2.79 4.34
C GLU A 148 3.47 2.61 4.76
N ASP A 149 3.88 3.23 5.87
CA ASP A 149 5.25 3.25 6.37
C ASP A 149 6.28 3.68 5.31
N PHE A 150 5.91 4.67 4.51
CA PHE A 150 6.78 5.21 3.45
C PHE A 150 7.26 4.15 2.44
N LEU A 151 6.44 3.11 2.20
CA LEU A 151 6.79 2.02 1.30
C LEU A 151 7.05 2.54 -0.10
N THR A 152 8.28 2.25 -0.59
CA THR A 152 8.82 2.74 -1.84
C THR A 152 9.38 1.59 -2.65
N LEU A 153 9.09 1.61 -3.95
CA LEU A 153 9.68 0.69 -4.91
C LEU A 153 10.48 1.51 -5.93
N MET A 154 11.68 1.07 -6.23
CA MET A 154 12.55 1.66 -7.25
C MET A 154 12.89 0.60 -8.28
N ILE A 155 12.76 0.95 -9.55
CA ILE A 155 13.11 0.12 -10.70
C ILE A 155 14.18 0.86 -11.49
N TYR A 156 15.29 0.21 -11.81
CA TYR A 156 16.42 0.85 -12.43
C TYR A 156 17.24 -0.15 -13.27
N PRO A 157 17.92 0.31 -14.33
CA PRO A 157 18.80 -0.54 -15.14
C PRO A 157 20.14 -0.83 -14.43
N GLU A 158 20.84 -1.85 -14.89
CA GLU A 158 22.13 -2.30 -14.30
C GLU A 158 23.19 -1.19 -14.25
N ASP A 159 23.26 -0.33 -15.28
CA ASP A 159 24.20 0.77 -15.37
C ASP A 159 23.97 1.90 -14.35
N ALA A 160 22.76 1.99 -13.79
CA ALA A 160 22.47 2.92 -12.69
C ALA A 160 22.95 2.43 -11.31
N LYS A 161 23.46 1.19 -11.21
CA LYS A 161 23.94 0.61 -9.93
C LYS A 161 25.00 1.47 -9.24
N ASP A 162 25.91 2.05 -10.02
CA ASP A 162 27.01 2.84 -9.49
C ASP A 162 26.52 4.13 -8.81
N ILE A 163 25.46 4.75 -9.35
CA ILE A 163 24.81 5.93 -8.76
C ILE A 163 24.16 5.58 -7.40
N LEU A 164 23.80 4.32 -7.22
CA LEU A 164 23.06 3.83 -6.05
C LEU A 164 23.94 3.19 -4.97
N LYS A 165 25.23 2.94 -5.24
CA LYS A 165 26.16 2.23 -4.32
C LYS A 165 26.20 2.81 -2.90
N ASN A 166 26.08 4.12 -2.76
CA ASN A 166 26.12 4.82 -1.46
C ASN A 166 24.72 5.13 -0.89
N GLY A 167 23.68 4.49 -1.42
CA GLY A 167 22.32 4.63 -0.93
C GLY A 167 22.06 3.71 0.26
N SER A 168 21.44 4.23 1.32
CA SER A 168 20.83 3.40 2.36
C SER A 168 19.41 3.07 1.94
N PHE A 169 19.09 1.79 1.83
CA PHE A 169 17.76 1.29 1.48
C PHE A 169 17.20 0.53 2.68
N MET A 170 16.67 1.29 3.63
CA MET A 170 16.14 0.73 4.87
C MET A 170 15.07 -0.33 4.58
N PHE A 171 15.21 -1.51 5.18
CA PHE A 171 14.29 -2.63 5.07
C PHE A 171 14.16 -3.27 3.67
N ASP A 172 15.05 -2.96 2.70
CA ASP A 172 14.94 -3.49 1.34
C ASP A 172 14.81 -5.03 1.31
N LYS A 173 15.67 -5.72 2.07
CA LYS A 173 15.66 -7.17 2.11
C LYS A 173 14.39 -7.74 2.74
N THR A 174 14.00 -7.21 3.90
CA THR A 174 12.86 -7.73 4.65
C THR A 174 11.52 -7.31 4.05
N ASN A 175 11.42 -6.13 3.41
CA ASN A 175 10.25 -5.75 2.63
C ASN A 175 10.05 -6.69 1.43
N ARG A 176 11.11 -7.03 0.72
CA ARG A 176 11.01 -7.98 -0.40
C ARG A 176 10.52 -9.35 0.07
N ILE A 177 11.03 -9.83 1.20
CA ILE A 177 10.57 -11.09 1.81
C ILE A 177 9.10 -10.99 2.25
N SER A 178 8.66 -9.83 2.74
CA SER A 178 7.24 -9.61 3.08
C SER A 178 6.33 -9.75 1.85
N LEU A 179 6.74 -9.23 0.69
CA LEU A 179 6.01 -9.42 -0.57
C LEU A 179 6.00 -10.88 -1.04
N GLU A 180 7.09 -11.61 -0.84
CA GLU A 180 7.15 -13.06 -1.11
C GLU A 180 6.20 -13.84 -0.19
N ALA A 181 6.17 -13.51 1.08
CA ALA A 181 5.25 -14.11 2.03
C ALA A 181 3.77 -13.80 1.72
N GLU A 182 3.47 -12.60 1.21
CA GLU A 182 2.13 -12.26 0.72
C GLU A 182 1.71 -13.21 -0.41
N ARG A 183 2.58 -13.44 -1.39
CA ARG A 183 2.34 -14.40 -2.47
C ARG A 183 2.06 -15.81 -1.93
N LEU A 184 2.90 -16.31 -1.02
CA LEU A 184 2.70 -17.61 -0.39
C LEU A 184 1.33 -17.70 0.31
N LYS A 185 0.95 -16.66 1.04
CA LYS A 185 -0.35 -16.59 1.72
C LYS A 185 -1.51 -16.65 0.73
N ILE A 186 -1.45 -15.89 -0.36
CA ILE A 186 -2.48 -15.90 -1.43
C ILE A 186 -2.59 -17.29 -2.09
N GLN A 187 -1.47 -18.01 -2.20
CA GLN A 187 -1.43 -19.40 -2.67
C GLN A 187 -1.98 -20.42 -1.65
N GLY A 188 -2.47 -19.98 -0.48
CA GLY A 188 -2.94 -20.86 0.59
C GLY A 188 -1.82 -21.47 1.44
N LYS A 189 -0.58 -21.03 1.28
CA LYS A 189 0.62 -21.52 1.99
C LYS A 189 0.97 -20.64 3.20
N ALA A 190 -0.03 -20.34 4.04
CA ALA A 190 0.15 -19.43 5.18
C ALA A 190 1.19 -19.93 6.19
N LYS A 191 1.37 -21.25 6.35
CA LYS A 191 2.41 -21.81 7.22
C LYS A 191 3.81 -21.54 6.69
N ASP A 192 4.03 -21.74 5.39
CA ASP A 192 5.33 -21.50 4.74
C ASP A 192 5.66 -19.99 4.78
N ALA A 193 4.65 -19.14 4.59
CA ALA A 193 4.78 -17.70 4.73
C ALA A 193 5.24 -17.30 6.15
N LEU A 194 4.59 -17.85 7.19
CA LEU A 194 4.93 -17.57 8.57
C LEU A 194 6.34 -18.05 8.94
N GLU A 195 6.72 -19.26 8.48
CA GLU A 195 8.08 -19.78 8.68
C GLU A 195 9.13 -18.90 8.01
N LEU A 196 8.91 -18.50 6.75
CA LEU A 196 9.79 -17.58 6.04
C LEU A 196 9.99 -16.26 6.79
N LEU A 197 8.89 -15.65 7.24
CA LEU A 197 8.90 -14.36 7.94
C LEU A 197 9.59 -14.46 9.31
N THR A 198 9.27 -15.48 10.10
CA THR A 198 9.86 -15.66 11.45
C THR A 198 11.34 -15.97 11.38
N LYS A 199 11.78 -16.79 10.42
CA LYS A 199 13.19 -17.03 10.15
C LYS A 199 13.91 -15.75 9.73
N THR A 200 13.28 -14.95 8.89
CA THR A 200 13.83 -13.65 8.46
C THR A 200 13.97 -12.69 9.61
N LEU A 201 12.97 -12.60 10.48
CA LEU A 201 13.00 -11.77 11.69
C LEU A 201 14.15 -12.17 12.62
N ALA A 202 14.35 -13.48 12.83
CA ALA A 202 15.42 -14.02 13.68
C ALA A 202 16.83 -13.82 13.12
N SER A 203 16.97 -13.73 11.78
CA SER A 203 18.28 -13.65 11.11
C SER A 203 18.69 -12.24 10.70
N ASN A 204 17.84 -11.22 10.90
CA ASN A 204 18.09 -9.83 10.51
C ASN A 204 17.78 -8.89 11.67
N GLU A 205 18.64 -8.94 12.69
CA GLU A 205 18.47 -8.16 13.92
C GLU A 205 18.37 -6.64 13.67
N GLU A 206 19.10 -6.13 12.66
CA GLU A 206 19.07 -4.71 12.26
C GLU A 206 17.72 -4.28 11.66
N GLU A 207 16.96 -5.23 11.10
CA GLU A 207 15.68 -4.98 10.43
C GLU A 207 14.47 -5.56 11.21
N LYS A 208 14.68 -5.98 12.46
CA LYS A 208 13.61 -6.57 13.30
C LYS A 208 12.43 -5.65 13.59
N ASP A 209 12.64 -4.35 13.45
CA ASP A 209 11.64 -3.30 13.67
C ASP A 209 10.99 -2.83 12.35
N ASN A 210 11.06 -3.65 11.29
CA ASN A 210 10.38 -3.36 10.04
C ASN A 210 8.85 -3.54 10.19
N PRO A 211 8.05 -2.45 10.12
CA PRO A 211 6.60 -2.51 10.28
C PRO A 211 5.89 -3.38 9.24
N GLN A 212 6.40 -3.46 7.99
CA GLN A 212 5.81 -4.28 6.93
C GLN A 212 6.00 -5.78 7.23
N LEU A 213 7.18 -6.19 7.69
CA LEU A 213 7.46 -7.56 8.10
C LEU A 213 6.58 -7.97 9.29
N LEU A 214 6.53 -7.11 10.31
CA LEU A 214 5.72 -7.34 11.50
C LEU A 214 4.23 -7.40 11.17
N LEU A 215 3.74 -6.54 10.26
CA LEU A 215 2.35 -6.54 9.80
C LEU A 215 1.97 -7.86 9.14
N MET A 216 2.84 -8.39 8.29
CA MET A 216 2.59 -9.66 7.60
C MET A 216 2.50 -10.83 8.59
N ILE A 217 3.40 -10.90 9.56
CA ILE A 217 3.35 -11.90 10.64
C ILE A 217 2.05 -11.74 11.45
N ALA A 218 1.76 -10.52 11.92
CA ALA A 218 0.57 -10.23 12.72
C ALA A 218 -0.72 -10.58 11.96
N GLY A 219 -0.77 -10.31 10.64
CA GLY A 219 -1.90 -10.65 9.80
C GLY A 219 -2.17 -12.15 9.74
N ILE A 220 -1.12 -12.97 9.54
CA ILE A 220 -1.24 -14.43 9.51
C ILE A 220 -1.67 -14.98 10.89
N LEU A 221 -1.04 -14.51 11.97
CA LEU A 221 -1.40 -14.89 13.34
C LEU A 221 -2.84 -14.51 13.68
N ASN A 222 -3.28 -13.33 13.27
CA ASN A 222 -4.67 -12.88 13.44
C ASN A 222 -5.66 -13.79 12.70
N GLU A 223 -5.35 -14.26 11.50
CA GLU A 223 -6.20 -15.22 10.78
C GLU A 223 -6.26 -16.57 11.48
N GLN A 224 -5.17 -16.98 12.14
CA GLN A 224 -5.09 -18.20 12.97
C GLN A 224 -5.65 -18.03 14.39
N ASP A 225 -6.18 -16.85 14.70
CA ASP A 225 -6.73 -16.50 16.01
C ASP A 225 -5.71 -16.51 17.17
N ASP A 226 -4.42 -16.40 16.84
CA ASP A 226 -3.30 -16.37 17.81
C ASP A 226 -3.16 -14.94 18.40
N GLU A 227 -3.18 -14.85 19.74
CA GLU A 227 -3.11 -13.58 20.47
C GLU A 227 -1.78 -12.84 20.33
N LYS A 228 -0.70 -13.51 19.94
CA LYS A 228 0.60 -12.88 19.66
C LYS A 228 0.52 -11.79 18.59
N CYS A 229 -0.51 -11.82 17.73
CA CYS A 229 -0.73 -10.75 16.77
C CYS A 229 -0.95 -9.38 17.43
N VAL A 230 -1.47 -9.34 18.67
CA VAL A 230 -1.74 -8.09 19.40
C VAL A 230 -0.45 -7.35 19.69
N GLU A 231 0.53 -8.02 20.29
CA GLU A 231 1.85 -7.43 20.62
C GLU A 231 2.56 -6.88 19.37
N LEU A 232 2.44 -7.61 18.24
CA LEU A 232 3.05 -7.17 16.98
C LEU A 232 2.35 -5.93 16.40
N TYR A 233 1.02 -5.89 16.41
CA TYR A 233 0.29 -4.70 15.97
C TYR A 233 0.56 -3.49 16.87
N GLU A 234 0.61 -3.68 18.20
CA GLU A 234 0.94 -2.62 19.16
C GLU A 234 2.35 -2.09 18.91
N LYS A 235 3.33 -2.97 18.68
CA LYS A 235 4.69 -2.58 18.31
C LYS A 235 4.72 -1.77 17.00
N ILE A 236 3.95 -2.16 15.98
CA ILE A 236 3.86 -1.40 14.73
C ILE A 236 3.31 0.01 14.99
N ILE A 237 2.28 0.15 15.84
CA ILE A 237 1.70 1.45 16.21
C ILE A 237 2.71 2.32 16.98
N GLU A 238 3.54 1.71 17.82
CA GLU A 238 4.64 2.39 18.51
C GLU A 238 5.68 2.95 17.52
N LEU A 239 6.06 2.15 16.52
CA LEU A 239 7.03 2.53 15.48
C LEU A 239 6.47 3.58 14.50
N ASN A 240 5.19 3.47 14.17
CA ASN A 240 4.48 4.37 13.28
C ASN A 240 3.01 4.51 13.69
N PRO A 241 2.65 5.52 14.48
CA PRO A 241 1.27 5.73 14.95
C PRO A 241 0.25 5.96 13.82
N LYS A 242 0.70 6.35 12.63
CA LYS A 242 -0.15 6.56 11.44
C LYS A 242 -0.35 5.28 10.61
N PHE A 243 0.23 4.15 11.02
CA PHE A 243 0.12 2.92 10.24
C PHE A 243 -1.29 2.33 10.33
N TYR A 244 -2.14 2.74 9.41
CA TYR A 244 -3.57 2.42 9.34
C TYR A 244 -3.87 0.92 9.48
N LEU A 245 -3.11 0.05 8.79
CA LEU A 245 -3.37 -1.38 8.74
C LEU A 245 -3.19 -2.07 10.10
N ALA A 246 -2.33 -1.56 10.97
CA ALA A 246 -2.16 -2.10 12.32
C ALA A 246 -3.37 -1.81 13.21
N HIS A 247 -3.90 -0.58 13.18
CA HIS A 247 -5.13 -0.22 13.90
C HIS A 247 -6.32 -1.06 13.38
N ARG A 248 -6.48 -1.19 12.06
CA ARG A 248 -7.51 -2.04 11.48
C ARG A 248 -7.35 -3.51 11.90
N GLY A 249 -6.11 -4.01 11.94
CA GLY A 249 -5.78 -5.37 12.35
C GLY A 249 -6.23 -5.67 13.79
N LEU A 250 -5.93 -4.77 14.73
CA LEU A 250 -6.40 -4.86 16.12
C LEU A 250 -7.92 -4.77 16.22
N GLY A 251 -8.53 -3.85 15.47
CA GLY A 251 -9.99 -3.76 15.38
C GLY A 251 -10.63 -5.08 14.97
N ASN A 252 -10.09 -5.73 13.92
CA ASN A 252 -10.57 -7.02 13.43
C ASN A 252 -10.35 -8.14 14.45
N TYR A 253 -9.18 -8.18 15.11
CA TYR A 253 -8.88 -9.18 16.15
C TYR A 253 -9.88 -9.09 17.30
N TYR A 254 -10.06 -7.90 17.88
CA TYR A 254 -10.97 -7.70 18.99
C TYR A 254 -12.44 -7.89 18.62
N LEU A 255 -12.83 -7.62 17.35
CA LEU A 255 -14.17 -7.93 16.87
C LEU A 255 -14.43 -9.44 16.88
N LYS A 256 -13.48 -10.25 16.39
CA LYS A 256 -13.56 -11.73 16.45
C LYS A 256 -13.63 -12.25 17.89
N LYS A 257 -12.85 -11.65 18.79
CA LYS A 257 -12.87 -11.99 20.23
C LYS A 257 -14.08 -11.42 20.98
N LYS A 258 -15.03 -10.77 20.28
CA LYS A 258 -16.22 -10.13 20.85
C LYS A 258 -15.90 -9.06 21.90
N ASN A 259 -14.68 -8.54 21.92
CA ASN A 259 -14.31 -7.39 22.72
C ASN A 259 -14.67 -6.10 21.93
N TYR A 260 -15.95 -5.81 21.89
CA TYR A 260 -16.50 -4.73 21.08
C TYR A 260 -16.00 -3.34 21.49
N SER A 261 -15.69 -3.15 22.78
CA SER A 261 -15.12 -1.88 23.26
C SER A 261 -13.74 -1.60 22.68
N LYS A 262 -12.82 -2.58 22.74
CA LYS A 262 -11.49 -2.44 22.14
C LYS A 262 -11.59 -2.39 20.61
N SER A 263 -12.43 -3.21 20.00
CA SER A 263 -12.66 -3.20 18.55
C SER A 263 -13.08 -1.83 18.05
N LYS A 264 -14.09 -1.22 18.71
CA LYS A 264 -14.55 0.15 18.42
C LYS A 264 -13.41 1.15 18.52
N HIS A 265 -12.61 1.09 19.61
CA HIS A 265 -11.50 2.01 19.82
C HIS A 265 -10.51 1.99 18.65
N TYR A 266 -10.05 0.80 18.24
CA TYR A 266 -9.08 0.67 17.17
C TYR A 266 -9.64 1.01 15.78
N TYR A 267 -10.92 0.72 15.51
CA TYR A 267 -11.54 1.17 14.27
C TYR A 267 -11.69 2.69 14.18
N LEU A 268 -12.03 3.34 15.30
CA LEU A 268 -12.08 4.81 15.35
C LEU A 268 -10.71 5.43 15.10
N ASN A 269 -9.65 4.87 15.70
CA ASN A 269 -8.28 5.33 15.43
C ASN A 269 -7.91 5.16 13.94
N ALA A 270 -8.26 4.04 13.32
CA ALA A 270 -8.01 3.83 11.89
C ALA A 270 -8.80 4.84 11.03
N ILE A 271 -10.05 5.11 11.37
CA ILE A 271 -10.90 6.08 10.67
C ILE A 271 -10.36 7.51 10.84
N ASP A 272 -9.87 7.87 12.01
CA ASP A 272 -9.26 9.17 12.27
C ASP A 272 -8.00 9.40 11.41
N ILE A 273 -7.18 8.35 11.23
CA ILE A 273 -6.02 8.39 10.33
C ILE A 273 -6.45 8.59 8.88
N SER A 274 -7.46 7.87 8.41
CA SER A 274 -7.89 7.90 7.00
C SER A 274 -9.40 7.60 6.83
N PRO A 275 -10.26 8.62 6.92
CA PRO A 275 -11.70 8.43 6.87
C PRO A 275 -12.23 7.87 5.54
N SER A 276 -11.58 8.19 4.43
CA SER A 276 -12.02 7.77 3.09
C SER A 276 -11.51 6.39 2.67
N ARG A 277 -10.59 5.80 3.45
CA ARG A 277 -9.99 4.52 3.13
C ARG A 277 -10.89 3.36 3.54
N TYR A 278 -11.05 2.37 2.67
CA TYR A 278 -11.66 1.07 2.95
C TYR A 278 -13.02 1.10 3.66
N GLY A 279 -14.08 1.39 2.89
CA GLY A 279 -15.47 1.44 3.37
C GLY A 279 -15.92 0.32 4.32
N PRO A 280 -15.53 -0.97 4.13
CA PRO A 280 -15.93 -2.05 5.05
C PRO A 280 -15.56 -1.89 6.52
N ILE A 281 -14.62 -1.00 6.88
CA ILE A 281 -14.32 -0.69 8.28
C ILE A 281 -15.54 -0.11 9.02
N TYR A 282 -16.35 0.69 8.34
CA TYR A 282 -17.56 1.28 8.90
C TYR A 282 -18.64 0.24 9.21
N LYS A 283 -18.73 -0.83 8.39
CA LYS A 283 -19.60 -1.97 8.71
C LYS A 283 -19.17 -2.65 10.02
N ASN A 284 -17.88 -2.92 10.16
CA ASN A 284 -17.34 -3.56 11.36
C ASN A 284 -17.52 -2.68 12.60
N LEU A 285 -17.34 -1.37 12.46
CA LEU A 285 -17.60 -0.40 13.52
C LEU A 285 -19.10 -0.39 13.90
N GLY A 286 -20.00 -0.43 12.92
CA GLY A 286 -21.44 -0.55 13.14
C GLY A 286 -21.81 -1.81 13.92
N ILE A 287 -21.18 -2.96 13.58
CA ILE A 287 -21.36 -4.22 14.34
C ILE A 287 -20.87 -4.07 15.78
N ALA A 288 -19.74 -3.40 16.01
CA ALA A 288 -19.23 -3.17 17.36
C ALA A 288 -20.18 -2.29 18.18
N TYR A 289 -20.70 -1.19 17.61
CA TYR A 289 -21.67 -0.32 18.27
C TYR A 289 -22.98 -1.05 18.60
N LEU A 290 -23.51 -1.85 17.67
CA LEU A 290 -24.74 -2.62 17.87
C LEU A 290 -24.60 -3.57 19.07
N ASN A 291 -23.47 -4.29 19.17
CA ASN A 291 -23.22 -5.18 20.29
C ASN A 291 -22.94 -4.46 21.62
N LEU A 292 -22.63 -3.17 21.58
CA LEU A 292 -22.50 -2.31 22.75
C LEU A 292 -23.83 -1.63 23.13
N GLY A 293 -24.94 -1.93 22.43
CA GLY A 293 -26.26 -1.34 22.68
C GLY A 293 -26.39 0.11 22.19
N ASN A 294 -25.50 0.57 21.30
CA ASN A 294 -25.56 1.92 20.74
C ASN A 294 -26.09 1.88 19.31
N ASP A 295 -27.42 1.73 19.18
CA ASP A 295 -28.09 1.62 17.89
C ASP A 295 -27.93 2.87 17.03
N ALA A 296 -27.92 4.06 17.63
CA ALA A 296 -27.78 5.32 16.90
C ALA A 296 -26.43 5.39 16.17
N SER A 297 -25.31 5.13 16.87
CA SER A 297 -23.98 5.10 16.26
C SER A 297 -23.80 3.93 15.30
N ALA A 298 -24.48 2.79 15.55
CA ALA A 298 -24.48 1.66 14.62
C ALA A 298 -25.13 2.03 13.29
N LYS A 299 -26.32 2.65 13.33
CA LYS A 299 -27.04 3.13 12.14
C LYS A 299 -26.21 4.13 11.33
N GLU A 300 -25.54 5.07 12.00
CA GLU A 300 -24.66 6.04 11.33
C GLU A 300 -23.48 5.35 10.65
N SER A 301 -22.80 4.46 11.36
CA SER A 301 -21.69 3.69 10.78
C SER A 301 -22.11 2.84 9.57
N PHE A 302 -23.29 2.25 9.61
CA PHE A 302 -23.83 1.50 8.48
C PHE A 302 -24.21 2.39 7.28
N LYS A 303 -24.70 3.61 7.51
CA LYS A 303 -24.91 4.59 6.43
C LYS A 303 -23.62 4.95 5.74
N GLU A 304 -22.57 5.24 6.51
CA GLU A 304 -21.22 5.51 6.00
C GLU A 304 -20.68 4.34 5.16
N TYR A 305 -20.89 3.11 5.63
CA TYR A 305 -20.54 1.93 4.87
C TYR A 305 -21.24 1.87 3.51
N LEU A 306 -22.57 2.05 3.47
CA LEU A 306 -23.34 1.97 2.24
C LEU A 306 -23.04 3.10 1.26
N GLN A 307 -22.65 4.27 1.74
CA GLN A 307 -22.20 5.37 0.88
C GLN A 307 -20.89 5.04 0.17
N ARG A 308 -19.98 4.34 0.85
CA ARG A 308 -18.65 3.97 0.32
C ARG A 308 -18.64 2.67 -0.47
N VAL A 309 -19.60 1.80 -0.21
CA VAL A 309 -19.78 0.50 -0.86
C VAL A 309 -21.21 0.37 -1.39
N PRO A 310 -21.58 1.13 -2.45
CA PRO A 310 -22.97 1.18 -2.93
C PRO A 310 -23.52 -0.18 -3.36
N ASN A 311 -22.66 -1.08 -3.85
CA ASN A 311 -23.02 -2.41 -4.33
C ASN A 311 -22.82 -3.50 -3.27
N ALA A 312 -22.86 -3.16 -1.98
CA ALA A 312 -22.69 -4.12 -0.89
C ALA A 312 -23.75 -5.23 -0.97
N SER A 313 -23.33 -6.48 -0.97
CA SER A 313 -24.22 -7.65 -1.08
C SER A 313 -25.21 -7.75 0.09
N ASP A 314 -24.86 -7.22 1.27
CA ASP A 314 -25.68 -7.16 2.48
C ASP A 314 -26.42 -5.83 2.66
N GLY A 315 -26.33 -4.92 1.70
CA GLY A 315 -26.89 -3.59 1.75
C GLY A 315 -28.40 -3.56 2.04
N LYS A 316 -29.17 -4.48 1.44
CA LYS A 316 -30.63 -4.58 1.70
C LYS A 316 -30.96 -4.88 3.17
N ASN A 317 -30.18 -5.74 3.83
CA ASN A 317 -30.40 -6.10 5.24
C ASN A 317 -30.00 -4.93 6.17
N ILE A 318 -28.90 -4.27 5.84
CA ILE A 318 -28.43 -3.09 6.57
C ILE A 318 -29.44 -1.94 6.47
N LEU A 319 -30.00 -1.68 5.28
CA LEU A 319 -31.04 -0.66 5.09
C LEU A 319 -32.31 -0.95 5.92
N LYS A 320 -32.73 -2.22 6.04
CA LYS A 320 -33.84 -2.58 6.91
C LYS A 320 -33.58 -2.21 8.38
N PHE A 321 -32.37 -2.51 8.86
CA PHE A 321 -31.98 -2.14 10.24
C PHE A 321 -31.89 -0.63 10.43
N ILE A 322 -31.37 0.12 9.46
CA ILE A 322 -31.29 1.59 9.57
C ILE A 322 -32.69 2.20 9.69
N ASN A 323 -33.67 1.65 8.98
CA ASN A 323 -35.06 2.19 8.90
C ASN A 323 -36.00 1.65 10.01
N SER A 324 -35.56 0.67 10.79
CA SER A 324 -36.31 0.18 11.97
C SER A 324 -36.05 1.08 13.19
#